data_1e5a32c69ad6b8865da4d9487f0eebbe
#
_entry.id   1e5a32c69ad6b8865da4d9487f0eebbe
#
_cell.length_a   1.000
_cell.length_b   1.000
_cell.length_c   1.000
_cell.angle_alpha   90.00
_cell.angle_beta   90.00
_cell.angle_gamma   90.00
#
_symmetry.space_group_name_H-M   'P 1'
#
loop_
_entity.id
_entity.type
_entity.pdbx_description
1 polymer ?
#
loop_
_entity_poly.entity_id
_entity_poly.type
_entity_poly.pdbx_seq_one_letter_code
_entity_poly.pdbx_strand_id
1 'polypeptide(L)'
;MEKAKTIAVNIAVIAFLSVLLIWGNTWYRQWRQFNKGEQALASNDTIAAIAGYESAIHMYTPLSPLVERSAERLWEIALTCEAKGDTERALISCRSLRSSFYAVRGLHQPGKEWIARCDAKIAELVMLQEMKKNR
;
A
#
# COMPACT_ATOMS: atom_id res chain seq x y z
N MET A 1 -33.93 34.34 -12.50
CA MET A 1 -33.52 32.99 -12.97
C MET A 1 -32.10 32.94 -13.50
N GLU A 2 -31.63 33.90 -14.24
CA GLU A 2 -30.24 33.93 -14.75
C GLU A 2 -29.18 33.99 -13.63
N LYS A 3 -29.40 34.86 -12.63
CA LYS A 3 -28.48 34.98 -11.48
C LYS A 3 -28.40 33.67 -10.67
N ALA A 4 -29.50 32.96 -10.49
CA ALA A 4 -29.49 31.69 -9.76
C ALA A 4 -28.72 30.60 -10.52
N LYS A 5 -28.85 30.55 -11.85
CA LYS A 5 -28.08 29.63 -12.71
C LYS A 5 -26.59 29.92 -12.64
N THR A 6 -26.22 31.22 -12.71
CA THR A 6 -24.79 31.61 -12.62
C THR A 6 -24.19 31.25 -11.29
N ILE A 7 -24.90 31.44 -10.16
CA ILE A 7 -24.48 31.06 -8.84
C ILE A 7 -24.30 29.54 -8.73
N ALA A 8 -25.27 28.77 -9.24
CA ALA A 8 -25.22 27.30 -9.23
C ALA A 8 -24.02 26.77 -10.05
N VAL A 9 -23.76 27.36 -11.22
CA VAL A 9 -22.60 26.98 -12.05
C VAL A 9 -21.29 27.29 -11.33
N ASN A 10 -21.18 28.47 -10.72
CA ASN A 10 -19.95 28.83 -9.97
C ASN A 10 -19.70 27.91 -8.79
N ILE A 11 -20.74 27.56 -8.04
CA ILE A 11 -20.62 26.58 -6.93
C ILE A 11 -20.17 25.23 -7.46
N ALA A 12 -20.75 24.74 -8.55
CA ALA A 12 -20.36 23.48 -9.17
C ALA A 12 -18.89 23.48 -9.64
N VAL A 13 -18.44 24.57 -10.25
CA VAL A 13 -17.05 24.73 -10.70
C VAL A 13 -16.09 24.73 -9.50
N ILE A 14 -16.40 25.49 -8.45
CA ILE A 14 -15.56 25.54 -7.23
C ILE A 14 -15.50 24.16 -6.58
N ALA A 15 -16.62 23.46 -6.44
CA ALA A 15 -16.66 22.10 -5.88
C ALA A 15 -15.83 21.14 -6.72
N PHE A 16 -15.94 21.18 -8.03
CA PHE A 16 -15.17 20.34 -8.95
C PHE A 16 -13.65 20.61 -8.83
N LEU A 17 -13.24 21.87 -8.84
CA LEU A 17 -11.83 22.23 -8.65
C LEU A 17 -11.29 21.81 -7.29
N SER A 18 -12.09 21.93 -6.23
CA SER A 18 -11.72 21.49 -4.88
C SER A 18 -11.48 19.98 -4.84
N VAL A 19 -12.36 19.19 -5.47
CA VAL A 19 -12.20 17.73 -5.56
C VAL A 19 -10.93 17.37 -6.33
N LEU A 20 -10.66 18.04 -7.46
CA LEU A 20 -9.43 17.81 -8.24
C LEU A 20 -8.16 18.12 -7.43
N LEU A 21 -8.17 19.21 -6.66
CA LEU A 21 -7.01 19.58 -5.81
C LEU A 21 -6.78 18.57 -4.70
N ILE A 22 -7.84 18.11 -4.03
CA ILE A 22 -7.74 17.08 -2.98
C ILE A 22 -7.21 15.77 -3.58
N TRP A 23 -7.75 15.34 -4.71
CA TRP A 23 -7.35 14.11 -5.38
C TRP A 23 -5.89 14.18 -5.86
N GLY A 24 -5.50 15.28 -6.49
CA GLY A 24 -4.12 15.51 -6.94
C GLY A 24 -3.12 15.55 -5.77
N ASN A 25 -3.49 16.19 -4.66
CA ASN A 25 -2.66 16.21 -3.45
C ASN A 25 -2.50 14.80 -2.85
N THR A 26 -3.57 14.01 -2.79
CA THR A 26 -3.52 12.64 -2.28
C THR A 26 -2.63 11.76 -3.16
N TRP A 27 -2.74 11.88 -4.48
CA TRP A 27 -1.89 11.15 -5.41
C TRP A 27 -0.41 11.54 -5.27
N TYR A 28 -0.12 12.84 -5.18
CA TYR A 28 1.25 13.31 -4.97
C TYR A 28 1.86 12.78 -3.66
N ARG A 29 1.09 12.76 -2.58
CA ARG A 29 1.52 12.19 -1.30
C ARG A 29 1.76 10.68 -1.39
N GLN A 30 0.89 9.95 -2.08
CA GLN A 30 1.06 8.51 -2.35
C GLN A 30 2.35 8.24 -3.14
N TRP A 31 2.58 9.00 -4.21
CA TRP A 31 3.80 8.92 -5.01
C TRP A 31 5.06 9.19 -4.18
N ARG A 32 5.02 10.18 -3.31
CA ARG A 32 6.13 10.46 -2.39
C ARG A 32 6.44 9.30 -1.46
N GLN A 33 5.45 8.64 -0.89
CA GLN A 33 5.64 7.49 -0.01
C GLN A 33 6.19 6.30 -0.78
N PHE A 34 5.70 6.05 -1.97
CA PHE A 34 6.23 5.02 -2.86
C PHE A 34 7.72 5.27 -3.15
N ASN A 35 8.09 6.48 -3.54
CA ASN A 35 9.49 6.83 -3.80
C ASN A 35 10.38 6.74 -2.57
N LYS A 36 9.89 7.05 -1.37
CA LYS A 36 10.63 6.77 -0.13
C LYS A 36 10.91 5.29 0.04
N GLY A 37 9.94 4.44 -0.27
CA GLY A 37 10.13 2.99 -0.29
C GLY A 37 11.22 2.56 -1.27
N GLU A 38 11.21 3.07 -2.50
CA GLU A 38 12.22 2.78 -3.52
C GLU A 38 13.63 3.24 -3.08
N GLN A 39 13.74 4.43 -2.51
CA GLN A 39 15.02 4.96 -2.01
C GLN A 39 15.56 4.14 -0.82
N ALA A 40 14.69 3.75 0.11
CA ALA A 40 15.05 2.90 1.23
C ALA A 40 15.52 1.52 0.76
N LEU A 41 14.82 0.94 -0.22
CA LEU A 41 15.19 -0.34 -0.81
C LEU A 41 16.56 -0.25 -1.51
N ALA A 42 16.83 0.82 -2.23
CA ALA A 42 18.12 1.08 -2.89
C ALA A 42 19.28 1.22 -1.88
N SER A 43 19.01 1.71 -0.67
CA SER A 43 19.97 1.80 0.43
C SER A 43 20.00 0.56 1.34
N ASN A 44 19.36 -0.54 0.94
CA ASN A 44 19.23 -1.79 1.71
C ASN A 44 18.54 -1.63 3.08
N ASP A 45 17.79 -0.56 3.28
CA ASP A 45 16.95 -0.40 4.46
C ASP A 45 15.56 -1.02 4.21
N THR A 46 15.50 -2.33 4.42
CA THR A 46 14.29 -3.13 4.17
C THR A 46 13.09 -2.67 5.00
N ILE A 47 13.31 -2.29 6.25
CA ILE A 47 12.22 -1.88 7.15
C ILE A 47 11.65 -0.52 6.72
N ALA A 48 12.50 0.44 6.40
CA ALA A 48 12.05 1.72 5.88
C ALA A 48 11.37 1.58 4.51
N ALA A 49 11.83 0.64 3.66
CA ALA A 49 11.18 0.32 2.40
C ALA A 49 9.75 -0.22 2.61
N ILE A 50 9.58 -1.19 3.52
CA ILE A 50 8.26 -1.72 3.88
C ILE A 50 7.34 -0.60 4.36
N ALA A 51 7.80 0.28 5.25
CA ALA A 51 7.02 1.39 5.77
C ALA A 51 6.60 2.38 4.67
N GLY A 52 7.46 2.65 3.69
CA GLY A 52 7.16 3.49 2.54
C GLY A 52 6.04 2.93 1.66
N TYR A 53 6.13 1.65 1.30
CA TYR A 53 5.10 0.98 0.48
C TYR A 53 3.78 0.79 1.24
N GLU A 54 3.83 0.42 2.52
CA GLU A 54 2.66 0.36 3.38
C GLU A 54 1.93 1.70 3.41
N SER A 55 2.66 2.79 3.63
CA SER A 55 2.09 4.14 3.63
C SER A 55 1.48 4.52 2.27
N ALA A 56 2.06 4.07 1.16
CA ALA A 56 1.50 4.29 -0.17
C ALA A 56 0.18 3.54 -0.38
N ILE A 57 0.04 2.32 0.15
CA ILE A 57 -1.23 1.56 0.11
C ILE A 57 -2.28 2.23 1.00
N HIS A 58 -1.91 2.70 2.19
CA HIS A 58 -2.83 3.38 3.12
C HIS A 58 -3.42 4.67 2.51
N MET A 59 -2.72 5.31 1.59
CA MET A 59 -3.23 6.44 0.80
C MET A 59 -4.03 5.95 -0.41
N TYR A 60 -4.85 4.91 -0.21
CA TYR A 60 -5.61 4.29 -1.29
C TYR A 60 -6.35 5.33 -2.12
N THR A 61 -5.99 5.40 -3.39
CA THR A 61 -6.66 6.24 -4.38
C THR A 61 -7.19 5.31 -5.46
N PRO A 62 -8.51 5.30 -5.71
CA PRO A 62 -9.08 4.48 -6.77
C PRO A 62 -8.36 4.74 -8.10
N LEU A 63 -8.10 3.68 -8.85
CA LEU A 63 -7.39 3.70 -10.15
C LEU A 63 -5.91 4.12 -10.08
N SER A 64 -5.33 4.28 -8.89
CA SER A 64 -3.90 4.54 -8.76
C SER A 64 -3.09 3.26 -8.97
N PRO A 65 -2.16 3.23 -9.94
CA PRO A 65 -1.28 2.08 -10.14
C PRO A 65 -0.27 1.89 -8.99
N LEU A 66 -0.10 2.90 -8.14
CA LEU A 66 0.88 2.86 -7.05
C LEU A 66 0.46 1.92 -5.92
N VAL A 67 -0.84 1.66 -5.74
CA VAL A 67 -1.33 0.67 -4.78
C VAL A 67 -0.86 -0.71 -5.18
N GLU A 68 -1.09 -1.11 -6.42
CA GLU A 68 -0.68 -2.43 -6.93
C GLU A 68 0.84 -2.57 -6.95
N ARG A 69 1.55 -1.57 -7.44
CA ARG A 69 3.03 -1.56 -7.45
C ARG A 69 3.63 -1.64 -6.05
N SER A 70 3.02 -0.99 -5.06
CA SER A 70 3.45 -1.10 -3.66
C SER A 70 3.22 -2.50 -3.10
N ALA A 71 2.10 -3.12 -3.45
CA ALA A 71 1.81 -4.50 -3.07
C ALA A 71 2.82 -5.49 -3.68
N GLU A 72 3.12 -5.34 -4.97
CA GLU A 72 4.15 -6.13 -5.67
C GLU A 72 5.52 -5.98 -4.99
N ARG A 73 5.93 -4.75 -4.65
CA ARG A 73 7.20 -4.50 -3.96
C ARG A 73 7.28 -5.16 -2.59
N LEU A 74 6.21 -5.07 -1.78
CA LEU A 74 6.15 -5.75 -0.49
C LEU A 74 6.24 -7.27 -0.65
N TRP A 75 5.61 -7.83 -1.67
CA TRP A 75 5.69 -9.26 -1.98
C TRP A 75 7.11 -9.66 -2.40
N GLU A 76 7.77 -8.91 -3.28
CA GLU A 76 9.15 -9.12 -3.70
C GLU A 76 10.13 -9.07 -2.51
N ILE A 77 9.94 -8.12 -1.58
CA ILE A 77 10.72 -8.04 -0.35
C ILE A 77 10.55 -9.30 0.48
N ALA A 78 9.31 -9.78 0.64
CA ALA A 78 9.04 -10.99 1.39
C ALA A 78 9.76 -12.20 0.79
N LEU A 79 9.67 -12.41 -0.52
CA LEU A 79 10.34 -13.51 -1.23
C LEU A 79 11.88 -13.39 -1.17
N THR A 80 12.41 -12.18 -1.30
CA THR A 80 13.85 -11.93 -1.23
C THR A 80 14.41 -12.21 0.16
N CYS A 81 13.68 -11.79 1.21
CA CYS A 81 14.07 -12.07 2.59
C CYS A 81 13.98 -13.57 2.90
N GLU A 82 12.94 -14.25 2.45
CA GLU A 82 12.79 -15.71 2.57
C GLU A 82 13.97 -16.44 1.93
N ALA A 83 14.33 -16.09 0.69
CA ALA A 83 15.45 -16.69 -0.04
C ALA A 83 16.79 -16.51 0.67
N LYS A 84 16.96 -15.40 1.41
CA LYS A 84 18.13 -15.13 2.27
C LYS A 84 18.07 -15.81 3.65
N GLY A 85 17.00 -16.54 3.94
CA GLY A 85 16.77 -17.18 5.24
C GLY A 85 16.31 -16.24 6.34
N ASP A 86 16.02 -14.97 6.02
CA ASP A 86 15.50 -13.94 6.93
C ASP A 86 13.96 -14.04 7.01
N THR A 87 13.52 -15.07 7.74
CA THR A 87 12.10 -15.38 7.92
C THR A 87 11.37 -14.26 8.67
N GLU A 88 12.05 -13.55 9.54
CA GLU A 88 11.47 -12.46 10.33
C GLU A 88 11.06 -11.29 9.44
N ARG A 89 11.97 -10.77 8.59
CA ARG A 89 11.64 -9.68 7.69
C ARG A 89 10.65 -10.10 6.60
N ALA A 90 10.72 -11.35 6.15
CA ALA A 90 9.71 -11.90 5.24
C ALA A 90 8.30 -11.87 5.86
N LEU A 91 8.16 -12.28 7.13
CA LEU A 91 6.90 -12.20 7.89
C LEU A 91 6.43 -10.75 8.07
N ILE A 92 7.33 -9.83 8.41
CA ILE A 92 6.99 -8.41 8.56
C ILE A 92 6.40 -7.89 7.24
N SER A 93 7.03 -8.16 6.11
CA SER A 93 6.55 -7.69 4.80
C SER A 93 5.19 -8.27 4.42
N CYS A 94 4.97 -9.58 4.59
CA CYS A 94 3.67 -10.21 4.33
C CYS A 94 2.57 -9.69 5.25
N ARG A 95 2.86 -9.48 6.53
CA ARG A 95 1.90 -8.95 7.49
C ARG A 95 1.55 -7.50 7.21
N SER A 96 2.55 -6.68 6.85
CA SER A 96 2.35 -5.29 6.43
C SER A 96 1.46 -5.22 5.19
N LEU A 97 1.74 -6.01 4.15
CA LEU A 97 0.94 -6.07 2.93
C LEU A 97 -0.53 -6.45 3.23
N ARG A 98 -0.73 -7.51 4.02
CA ARG A 98 -2.07 -7.96 4.41
C ARG A 98 -2.84 -6.90 5.20
N SER A 99 -2.22 -6.36 6.25
CA SER A 99 -2.84 -5.36 7.13
C SER A 99 -3.15 -4.06 6.40
N SER A 100 -2.33 -3.67 5.44
CA SER A 100 -2.55 -2.48 4.61
C SER A 100 -3.86 -2.56 3.83
N PHE A 101 -4.14 -3.69 3.20
CA PHE A 101 -5.40 -3.88 2.49
C PHE A 101 -6.62 -3.97 3.42
N TYR A 102 -6.47 -4.53 4.61
CA TYR A 102 -7.54 -4.47 5.61
C TYR A 102 -7.79 -3.04 6.11
N ALA A 103 -6.75 -2.23 6.28
CA ALA A 103 -6.86 -0.86 6.75
C ALA A 103 -7.60 0.07 5.77
N VAL A 104 -7.51 -0.21 4.46
CA VAL A 104 -8.18 0.58 3.41
C VAL A 104 -9.54 0.00 3.00
N ARG A 105 -10.07 -0.92 3.78
CA ARG A 105 -11.39 -1.50 3.58
C ARG A 105 -12.47 -0.42 3.68
N GLY A 106 -13.29 -0.31 2.63
CA GLY A 106 -14.45 0.56 2.58
C GLY A 106 -15.75 -0.23 2.39
N LEU A 107 -16.55 0.17 1.41
CA LEU A 107 -17.76 -0.56 1.00
C LEU A 107 -17.45 -1.95 0.43
N HIS A 108 -16.27 -2.14 -0.10
CA HIS A 108 -15.75 -3.41 -0.56
C HIS A 108 -14.32 -3.61 -0.03
N GLN A 109 -13.85 -4.86 -0.03
CA GLN A 109 -12.48 -5.19 0.36
C GLN A 109 -11.58 -5.17 -0.89
N PRO A 110 -10.68 -4.18 -1.04
CA PRO A 110 -9.66 -4.23 -2.08
C PRO A 110 -8.57 -5.26 -1.74
N GLY A 111 -7.86 -5.72 -2.76
CA GLY A 111 -6.68 -6.57 -2.58
C GLY A 111 -6.96 -7.97 -2.01
N LYS A 112 -8.13 -8.53 -2.24
CA LYS A 112 -8.49 -9.89 -1.76
C LYS A 112 -7.48 -10.95 -2.16
N GLU A 113 -6.94 -10.85 -3.37
CA GLU A 113 -5.93 -11.79 -3.88
C GLU A 113 -4.62 -11.66 -3.10
N TRP A 114 -4.20 -10.43 -2.81
CA TRP A 114 -3.02 -10.16 -1.99
C TRP A 114 -3.18 -10.68 -0.57
N ILE A 115 -4.35 -10.47 0.04
CA ILE A 115 -4.68 -10.98 1.37
C ILE A 115 -4.56 -12.51 1.38
N ALA A 116 -5.15 -13.20 0.42
CA ALA A 116 -5.11 -14.66 0.33
C ALA A 116 -3.68 -15.19 0.13
N ARG A 117 -2.88 -14.54 -0.73
CA ARG A 117 -1.46 -14.88 -0.92
C ARG A 117 -0.65 -14.70 0.37
N CYS A 118 -0.88 -13.59 1.08
CA CYS A 118 -0.21 -13.32 2.34
C CYS A 118 -0.61 -14.30 3.43
N ASP A 119 -1.87 -14.68 3.54
CA ASP A 119 -2.33 -15.67 4.52
C ASP A 119 -1.63 -17.03 4.32
N ALA A 120 -1.55 -17.50 3.08
CA ALA A 120 -0.84 -18.73 2.75
C ALA A 120 0.66 -18.65 3.05
N LYS A 121 1.31 -17.56 2.64
CA LYS A 121 2.75 -17.34 2.87
C LYS A 121 3.10 -17.15 4.33
N ILE A 122 2.29 -16.46 5.10
CA ILE A 122 2.49 -16.29 6.55
C ILE A 122 2.42 -17.65 7.26
N ALA A 123 1.45 -18.51 6.91
CA ALA A 123 1.36 -19.85 7.49
C ALA A 123 2.63 -20.68 7.22
N GLU A 124 3.14 -20.64 5.99
CA GLU A 124 4.38 -21.32 5.59
C GLU A 124 5.59 -20.78 6.39
N LEU A 125 5.76 -19.47 6.44
CA LEU A 125 6.89 -18.83 7.12
C LEU A 125 6.87 -19.05 8.65
N VAL A 126 5.69 -19.10 9.26
CA VAL A 126 5.55 -19.41 10.70
C VAL A 126 5.99 -20.85 10.97
N MET A 127 5.58 -21.82 10.14
CA MET A 127 6.05 -23.21 10.26
C MET A 127 7.58 -23.31 10.16
N LEU A 128 8.18 -22.59 9.18
CA LEU A 128 9.63 -22.55 9.03
C LEU A 128 10.33 -21.96 10.26
N GLN A 129 9.75 -20.93 10.85
CA GLN A 129 10.29 -20.30 12.05
C GLN A 129 10.24 -21.24 13.27
N GLU A 130 9.15 -21.96 13.45
CA GLU A 130 9.02 -22.94 14.52
C GLU A 130 9.99 -24.12 14.37
N MET A 131 10.15 -24.64 13.14
CA MET A 131 11.14 -25.69 12.87
C MET A 131 12.58 -25.25 13.18
N LYS A 132 12.94 -23.98 12.89
CA LYS A 132 14.25 -23.44 13.22
C LYS A 132 14.45 -23.29 14.73
N LYS A 133 13.40 -22.95 15.47
CA LYS A 133 13.46 -22.78 16.93
C LYS A 133 13.63 -24.11 17.68
N ASN A 134 13.11 -25.18 17.11
CA ASN A 134 13.14 -26.53 17.71
C ASN A 134 14.41 -27.35 17.34
N ARG A 135 15.32 -26.77 16.58
CA ARG A 135 16.66 -27.35 16.27
C ARG A 135 17.72 -26.78 17.16
#